data_00e92c8e58c4ee77d6cefee297293085
#
_entry.id   00e92c8e58c4ee77d6cefee297293085
#
_cell.length_a   1.000
_cell.length_b   1.000
_cell.length_c   1.000
_cell.angle_alpha   90.00
_cell.angle_beta   90.00
_cell.angle_gamma   90.00
#
_symmetry.space_group_name_H-M   'P 1'
#
loop_
_entity.id
_entity.type
_entity.pdbx_description
1 polymer ?
#
loop_
_entity_poly.entity_id
_entity_poly.type
_entity_poly.pdbx_seq_one_letter_code
_entity_poly.pdbx_strand_id
1 'polypeptide(L)'
;MLGLPETFLQLAFVEYLIATFRWVWPLSEVLHFIGLTLLIGIVGIYDLRLLGVAPQMPVAPLRKLLPWAVLGFFLCVFTGLTFVTGLWANVAVHPVEALVWDYFLQIKLVFIGLAGINLLVLYQSGMSEVADKLGPGDDAPPKAKYIAA
;
A
#
# COMPACT_ATOMS: atom_id res chain seq x y z
N MET A 1 16.53 23.21 -12.12
CA MET A 1 17.17 21.90 -12.37
C MET A 1 17.92 21.53 -11.09
N LEU A 2 17.58 20.40 -10.48
CA LEU A 2 18.11 19.97 -9.18
C LEU A 2 19.56 19.44 -9.22
N GLY A 3 20.29 19.59 -10.36
CA GLY A 3 21.68 19.12 -10.50
C GLY A 3 21.92 17.63 -10.23
N LEU A 4 20.85 16.83 -10.22
CA LEU A 4 20.94 15.37 -10.05
C LEU A 4 21.44 14.72 -11.34
N PRO A 5 22.24 13.64 -11.26
CA PRO A 5 22.68 12.91 -12.44
C PRO A 5 21.46 12.40 -13.23
N GLU A 6 21.55 12.36 -14.55
CA GLU A 6 20.49 11.91 -15.46
C GLU A 6 20.01 10.47 -15.15
N THR A 7 20.87 9.65 -14.56
CA THR A 7 20.57 8.27 -14.15
C THR A 7 19.98 8.15 -12.76
N PHE A 8 19.73 9.27 -12.05
CA PHE A 8 19.18 9.21 -10.71
C PHE A 8 17.78 8.60 -10.71
N LEU A 9 17.55 7.59 -9.88
CA LEU A 9 16.34 6.77 -9.82
C LEU A 9 16.06 5.88 -11.05
N GLN A 10 16.93 5.89 -12.05
CA GLN A 10 16.85 4.93 -13.15
C GLN A 10 17.60 3.66 -12.74
N LEU A 11 16.88 2.55 -12.62
CA LEU A 11 17.50 1.25 -12.39
C LEU A 11 17.70 0.55 -13.74
N ALA A 12 18.93 0.53 -14.22
CA ALA A 12 19.29 -0.06 -15.51
C ALA A 12 18.75 -1.49 -15.68
N PHE A 13 18.70 -2.27 -14.61
CA PHE A 13 18.12 -3.62 -14.63
C PHE A 13 16.60 -3.60 -14.90
N VAL A 14 15.87 -2.70 -14.26
CA VAL A 14 14.41 -2.56 -14.45
C VAL A 14 14.11 -2.07 -15.85
N GLU A 15 14.86 -1.08 -16.33
CA GLU A 15 14.73 -0.56 -17.70
C GLU A 15 15.03 -1.64 -18.74
N TYR A 16 16.10 -2.43 -18.54
CA TYR A 16 16.41 -3.57 -19.40
C TYR A 16 15.28 -4.60 -19.44
N LEU A 17 14.70 -4.94 -18.29
CA LEU A 17 13.58 -5.88 -18.22
C LEU A 17 12.35 -5.36 -18.98
N ILE A 18 12.00 -4.10 -18.79
CA ILE A 18 10.83 -3.49 -19.45
C ILE A 18 11.06 -3.38 -20.97
N ALA A 19 12.25 -2.96 -21.38
CA ALA A 19 12.59 -2.83 -22.79
C ALA A 19 12.65 -4.19 -23.52
N THR A 20 13.15 -5.23 -22.83
CA THR A 20 13.31 -6.57 -23.41
C THR A 20 12.02 -7.38 -23.39
N PHE A 21 11.27 -7.29 -22.29
CA PHE A 21 10.06 -8.08 -22.05
C PHE A 21 8.83 -7.18 -21.94
N ARG A 22 8.13 -6.98 -23.02
CA ARG A 22 6.96 -6.09 -23.12
C ARG A 22 5.81 -6.43 -22.16
N TRP A 23 5.78 -7.64 -21.61
CA TRP A 23 4.76 -8.08 -20.64
C TRP A 23 5.08 -7.66 -19.18
N VAL A 24 6.31 -7.23 -18.88
CA VAL A 24 6.73 -6.85 -17.52
C VAL A 24 5.91 -5.67 -17.00
N TRP A 25 5.68 -4.66 -17.84
CA TRP A 25 4.89 -3.50 -17.43
C TRP A 25 3.43 -3.86 -17.16
N PRO A 26 2.68 -4.49 -18.08
CA PRO A 26 1.29 -4.91 -17.80
C PRO A 26 1.17 -5.87 -16.62
N LEU A 27 2.13 -6.78 -16.44
CA LEU A 27 2.14 -7.66 -15.28
C LEU A 27 2.30 -6.88 -13.98
N SER A 28 3.19 -5.89 -13.96
CA SER A 28 3.36 -5.02 -12.78
C SER A 28 2.08 -4.24 -12.47
N GLU A 29 1.34 -3.79 -13.47
CA GLU A 29 0.03 -3.14 -13.29
C GLU A 29 -0.99 -4.11 -12.65
N VAL A 30 -1.13 -5.31 -13.18
CA VAL A 30 -2.03 -6.33 -12.62
C VAL A 30 -1.68 -6.66 -11.17
N LEU A 31 -0.39 -6.88 -10.88
CA LEU A 31 0.07 -7.16 -9.53
C LEU A 31 -0.17 -5.97 -8.59
N HIS A 32 -0.02 -4.74 -9.08
CA HIS A 32 -0.30 -3.53 -8.31
C HIS A 32 -1.79 -3.45 -7.92
N PHE A 33 -2.69 -3.71 -8.85
CA PHE A 33 -4.13 -3.72 -8.57
C PHE A 33 -4.53 -4.86 -7.62
N ILE A 34 -3.94 -6.04 -7.75
CA ILE A 34 -4.13 -7.13 -6.79
C ILE A 34 -3.66 -6.69 -5.39
N GLY A 35 -2.48 -6.08 -5.29
CA GLY A 35 -1.94 -5.56 -4.04
C GLY A 35 -2.86 -4.52 -3.40
N LEU A 36 -3.36 -3.56 -4.20
CA LEU A 36 -4.32 -2.54 -3.74
C LEU A 36 -5.63 -3.17 -3.24
N THR A 37 -6.16 -4.14 -3.95
CA THR A 37 -7.40 -4.83 -3.57
C THR A 37 -7.25 -5.56 -2.25
N LEU A 38 -6.14 -6.26 -2.04
CA LEU A 38 -5.82 -6.94 -0.78
C LEU A 38 -5.66 -5.93 0.36
N LEU A 39 -4.88 -4.88 0.14
CA LEU A 39 -4.59 -3.87 1.16
C LEU A 39 -5.86 -3.13 1.55
N ILE A 40 -6.52 -2.45 0.61
CA ILE A 40 -7.68 -1.59 0.89
C ILE A 40 -8.88 -2.44 1.31
N GLY A 41 -9.10 -3.59 0.68
CA GLY A 41 -10.22 -4.47 1.01
C GLY A 41 -10.13 -5.01 2.43
N ILE A 42 -8.98 -5.55 2.82
CA ILE A 42 -8.82 -6.17 4.14
C ILE A 42 -8.74 -5.12 5.25
N VAL A 43 -7.87 -4.11 5.09
CA VAL A 43 -7.71 -3.04 6.10
C VAL A 43 -8.98 -2.22 6.21
N GLY A 44 -9.60 -1.86 5.08
CA GLY A 44 -10.85 -1.09 5.08
C GLY A 44 -12.00 -1.80 5.79
N ILE A 45 -12.20 -3.10 5.58
CA ILE A 45 -13.23 -3.87 6.30
C ILE A 45 -12.88 -3.95 7.79
N TYR A 46 -11.61 -4.14 8.13
CA TYR A 46 -11.14 -4.18 9.52
C TYR A 46 -11.39 -2.84 10.23
N ASP A 47 -11.02 -1.73 9.59
CA ASP A 47 -11.23 -0.38 10.12
C ASP A 47 -12.72 -0.04 10.27
N LEU A 48 -13.56 -0.34 9.26
CA LEU A 48 -15.00 -0.16 9.34
C LEU A 48 -15.62 -0.94 10.51
N ARG A 49 -15.12 -2.14 10.78
CA ARG A 49 -15.56 -2.92 11.95
C ARG A 49 -15.17 -2.24 13.26
N LEU A 50 -13.93 -1.75 13.38
CA LEU A 50 -13.45 -1.05 14.57
C LEU A 50 -14.18 0.28 14.80
N LEU A 51 -14.53 0.99 13.73
CA LEU A 51 -15.32 2.22 13.78
C LEU A 51 -16.79 1.99 14.16
N GLY A 52 -17.25 0.73 14.17
CA GLY A 52 -18.62 0.38 14.55
C GLY A 52 -19.63 0.43 13.41
N VAL A 53 -19.18 0.53 12.15
CA VAL A 53 -20.07 0.52 10.96
C VAL A 53 -20.66 -0.88 10.73
N ALA A 54 -19.88 -1.93 11.04
CA ALA A 54 -20.31 -3.32 10.89
C ALA A 54 -20.20 -4.09 12.23
N PRO A 55 -20.94 -3.73 13.29
CA PRO A 55 -20.72 -4.24 14.64
C PRO A 55 -20.97 -5.74 14.78
N GLN A 56 -21.80 -6.32 13.93
CA GLN A 56 -22.12 -7.75 13.97
C GLN A 56 -21.03 -8.65 13.35
N MET A 57 -20.06 -8.06 12.65
CA MET A 57 -18.98 -8.83 12.02
C MET A 57 -17.96 -9.27 13.06
N PRO A 58 -17.63 -10.58 13.19
CA PRO A 58 -16.60 -11.04 14.12
C PRO A 58 -15.21 -10.57 13.68
N VAL A 59 -14.40 -10.07 14.62
CA VAL A 59 -13.05 -9.53 14.34
C VAL A 59 -12.03 -10.64 14.10
N ALA A 60 -12.15 -11.76 14.82
CA ALA A 60 -11.18 -12.85 14.76
C ALA A 60 -10.91 -13.41 13.34
N PRO A 61 -11.93 -13.63 12.47
CA PRO A 61 -11.69 -14.00 11.07
C PRO A 61 -10.98 -12.92 10.28
N LEU A 62 -11.29 -11.63 10.50
CA LEU A 62 -10.66 -10.51 9.80
C LEU A 62 -9.17 -10.40 10.10
N ARG A 63 -8.79 -10.65 11.37
CA ARG A 63 -7.38 -10.68 11.76
C ARG A 63 -6.57 -11.71 10.98
N LYS A 64 -7.13 -12.87 10.68
CA LYS A 64 -6.45 -13.91 9.88
C LYS A 64 -6.13 -13.44 8.46
N LEU A 65 -6.81 -12.41 7.99
CA LEU A 65 -6.56 -11.81 6.67
C LEU A 65 -5.47 -10.72 6.70
N LEU A 66 -5.12 -10.16 7.88
CA LEU A 66 -4.12 -9.09 7.98
C LEU A 66 -2.75 -9.44 7.34
N PRO A 67 -2.21 -10.67 7.43
CA PRO A 67 -0.98 -11.01 6.70
C PRO A 67 -1.09 -10.83 5.18
N TRP A 68 -2.27 -11.04 4.62
CA TRP A 68 -2.54 -10.81 3.20
C TRP A 68 -2.60 -9.30 2.86
N ALA A 69 -3.06 -8.46 3.79
CA ALA A 69 -2.97 -7.01 3.65
C ALA A 69 -1.52 -6.53 3.64
N VAL A 70 -0.68 -7.10 4.51
CA VAL A 70 0.77 -6.83 4.53
C VAL A 70 1.41 -7.25 3.21
N LEU A 71 1.09 -8.44 2.71
CA LEU A 71 1.54 -8.89 1.39
C LEU A 71 1.10 -7.91 0.29
N GLY A 72 -0.17 -7.48 0.32
CA GLY A 72 -0.71 -6.48 -0.59
C GLY A 72 0.07 -5.16 -0.55
N PHE A 73 0.41 -4.67 0.66
CA PHE A 73 1.22 -3.48 0.84
C PHE A 73 2.60 -3.60 0.18
N PHE A 74 3.32 -4.68 0.46
CA PHE A 74 4.65 -4.91 -0.15
C PHE A 74 4.56 -5.07 -1.65
N LEU A 75 3.52 -5.73 -2.16
CA LEU A 75 3.29 -5.88 -3.59
C LEU A 75 3.07 -4.51 -4.26
N CYS A 76 2.28 -3.62 -3.63
CA CYS A 76 2.09 -2.25 -4.12
C CYS A 76 3.37 -1.42 -4.09
N VAL A 77 4.17 -1.53 -3.03
CA VAL A 77 5.46 -0.82 -2.91
C VAL A 77 6.43 -1.31 -3.98
N PHE A 78 6.58 -2.63 -4.14
CA PHE A 78 7.51 -3.22 -5.10
C PHE A 78 7.14 -2.85 -6.55
N THR A 79 5.88 -3.03 -6.93
CA THR A 79 5.41 -2.66 -8.27
C THR A 79 5.41 -1.16 -8.50
N GLY A 80 5.12 -0.37 -7.46
CA GLY A 80 5.22 1.09 -7.50
C GLY A 80 6.66 1.57 -7.73
N LEU A 81 7.65 0.93 -7.11
CA LEU A 81 9.07 1.18 -7.40
C LEU A 81 9.41 0.82 -8.84
N THR A 82 8.90 -0.31 -9.36
CA THR A 82 9.09 -0.69 -10.76
C THR A 82 8.55 0.38 -11.71
N PHE A 83 7.37 0.96 -11.41
CA PHE A 83 6.81 2.05 -12.21
C PHE A 83 7.68 3.30 -12.20
N VAL A 84 8.15 3.73 -11.04
CA VAL A 84 8.98 4.94 -10.93
C VAL A 84 10.33 4.72 -11.61
N THR A 85 11.02 3.62 -11.32
CA THR A 85 12.39 3.38 -11.79
C THR A 85 12.47 2.95 -13.25
N GLY A 86 11.38 2.40 -13.80
CA GLY A 86 11.25 1.99 -15.19
C GLY A 86 10.47 2.98 -16.08
N LEU A 87 10.14 4.15 -15.56
CA LEU A 87 9.28 5.12 -16.25
C LEU A 87 9.89 5.59 -17.57
N TRP A 88 11.22 5.80 -17.61
CA TRP A 88 11.93 6.20 -18.81
C TRP A 88 11.81 5.17 -19.94
N ALA A 89 11.96 3.89 -19.62
CA ALA A 89 11.89 2.81 -20.61
C ALA A 89 10.49 2.62 -21.21
N ASN A 90 9.44 3.02 -20.48
CA ASN A 90 8.05 2.85 -20.92
C ASN A 90 7.48 4.09 -21.61
N VAL A 91 7.65 5.28 -21.03
CA VAL A 91 6.99 6.52 -21.49
C VAL A 91 7.97 7.68 -21.74
N ALA A 92 9.27 7.44 -21.67
CA ALA A 92 10.33 8.44 -21.90
C ALA A 92 10.19 9.71 -21.01
N VAL A 93 9.69 9.53 -19.78
CA VAL A 93 9.62 10.59 -18.75
C VAL A 93 10.67 10.28 -17.69
N HIS A 94 11.43 11.31 -17.29
CA HIS A 94 12.45 11.13 -16.27
C HIS A 94 11.80 10.91 -14.89
N PRO A 95 12.22 9.88 -14.11
CA PRO A 95 11.63 9.58 -12.79
C PRO A 95 11.61 10.78 -11.83
N VAL A 96 12.65 11.61 -11.84
CA VAL A 96 12.73 12.82 -11.00
C VAL A 96 11.70 13.87 -11.43
N GLU A 97 11.46 14.03 -12.72
CA GLU A 97 10.43 14.95 -13.21
C GLU A 97 9.04 14.51 -12.74
N ALA A 98 8.73 13.21 -12.86
CA ALA A 98 7.48 12.67 -12.34
C ALA A 98 7.33 12.90 -10.83
N LEU A 99 8.38 12.65 -10.03
CA LEU A 99 8.32 12.84 -8.58
C LEU A 99 8.17 14.32 -8.16
N VAL A 100 8.74 15.25 -8.93
CA VAL A 100 8.74 16.68 -8.57
C VAL A 100 7.51 17.40 -9.10
N TRP A 101 7.03 17.05 -10.29
CA TRP A 101 5.98 17.80 -10.98
C TRP A 101 4.61 17.12 -10.95
N ASP A 102 4.54 15.80 -10.67
CA ASP A 102 3.27 15.10 -10.57
C ASP A 102 2.72 15.16 -9.13
N TYR A 103 1.82 16.11 -8.88
CA TYR A 103 1.15 16.28 -7.59
C TYR A 103 0.36 15.04 -7.17
N PHE A 104 -0.24 14.32 -8.10
CA PHE A 104 -0.99 13.10 -7.77
C PHE A 104 -0.05 12.00 -7.29
N LEU A 105 1.12 11.86 -7.89
CA LEU A 105 2.13 10.92 -7.43
C LEU A 105 2.63 11.29 -6.03
N GLN A 106 2.87 12.56 -5.75
CA GLN A 106 3.30 13.05 -4.43
C GLN A 106 2.24 12.74 -3.35
N ILE A 107 0.98 13.06 -3.62
CA ILE A 107 -0.14 12.75 -2.72
C ILE A 107 -0.23 11.24 -2.48
N LYS A 108 -0.11 10.43 -3.53
CA LYS A 108 -0.11 8.97 -3.43
C LYS A 108 1.02 8.45 -2.54
N LEU A 109 2.23 9.00 -2.66
CA LEU A 109 3.37 8.61 -1.81
C LEU A 109 3.13 8.95 -0.34
N VAL A 110 2.53 10.11 -0.05
CA VAL A 110 2.13 10.48 1.32
C VAL A 110 1.13 9.48 1.87
N PHE A 111 0.08 9.13 1.12
CA PHE A 111 -0.92 8.14 1.58
C PHE A 111 -0.32 6.75 1.76
N ILE A 112 0.61 6.31 0.90
CA ILE A 112 1.32 5.04 1.07
C ILE A 112 2.15 5.06 2.37
N GLY A 113 2.84 6.17 2.65
CA GLY A 113 3.59 6.35 3.89
C GLY A 113 2.69 6.27 5.12
N LEU A 114 1.55 6.98 5.11
CA LEU A 114 0.57 6.94 6.19
C LEU A 114 -0.03 5.54 6.38
N ALA A 115 -0.39 4.86 5.29
CA ALA A 115 -0.88 3.48 5.34
C ALA A 115 0.15 2.51 5.93
N GLY A 116 1.43 2.67 5.56
CA GLY A 116 2.52 1.87 6.13
C GLY A 116 2.70 2.11 7.64
N ILE A 117 2.65 3.37 8.08
CA ILE A 117 2.72 3.74 9.50
C ILE A 117 1.51 3.15 10.25
N ASN A 118 0.30 3.30 9.72
CA ASN A 118 -0.90 2.73 10.33
C ASN A 118 -0.79 1.21 10.47
N LEU A 119 -0.34 0.51 9.43
CA LEU A 119 -0.14 -0.93 9.46
C LEU A 119 0.90 -1.35 10.52
N LEU A 120 2.01 -0.60 10.65
CA LEU A 120 3.02 -0.83 11.68
C LEU A 120 2.44 -0.62 13.08
N VAL A 121 1.71 0.46 13.30
CA VAL A 121 1.06 0.76 14.58
C VAL A 121 0.07 -0.35 14.95
N LEU A 122 -0.75 -0.80 14.01
CA LEU A 122 -1.70 -1.89 14.23
C LEU A 122 -0.99 -3.19 14.67
N TYR A 123 0.14 -3.52 14.04
CA TYR A 123 0.91 -4.71 14.36
C TYR A 123 1.66 -4.60 15.70
N GLN A 124 2.30 -3.45 15.97
CA GLN A 124 3.16 -3.28 17.14
C GLN A 124 2.38 -2.96 18.42
N SER A 125 1.23 -2.32 18.31
CA SER A 125 0.44 -1.88 19.49
C SER A 125 -0.25 -3.04 20.24
N GLY A 126 -0.21 -4.26 19.73
CA GLY A 126 -1.00 -5.38 20.28
C GLY A 126 -2.51 -5.17 20.17
N MET A 127 -2.95 -4.10 19.50
CA MET A 127 -4.35 -3.75 19.37
C MET A 127 -5.13 -4.81 18.57
N SER A 128 -4.45 -5.52 17.68
CA SER A 128 -5.01 -6.68 16.99
C SER A 128 -5.42 -7.79 17.96
N GLU A 129 -4.69 -7.98 19.07
CA GLU A 129 -5.05 -8.96 20.11
C GLU A 129 -6.19 -8.50 20.99
N VAL A 130 -6.28 -7.20 21.26
CA VAL A 130 -7.41 -6.61 22.00
C VAL A 130 -8.68 -6.69 21.15
N ALA A 131 -8.56 -6.41 19.85
CA ALA A 131 -9.66 -6.51 18.92
C ALA A 131 -10.18 -7.95 18.73
N ASP A 132 -9.33 -8.96 18.88
CA ASP A 132 -9.74 -10.39 18.81
C ASP A 132 -10.75 -10.80 19.88
N LYS A 133 -10.74 -10.12 21.02
CA LYS A 133 -11.66 -10.39 22.12
C LYS A 133 -13.04 -9.79 21.90
N LEU A 134 -13.21 -8.98 20.85
CA LEU A 134 -14.49 -8.36 20.51
C LEU A 134 -15.39 -9.39 19.81
N GLY A 135 -16.48 -9.71 20.46
CA GLY A 135 -17.58 -10.51 19.89
C GLY A 135 -18.46 -9.70 18.93
N PRO A 136 -19.41 -10.36 18.27
CA PRO A 136 -20.45 -9.68 17.50
C PRO A 136 -21.27 -8.74 18.40
N GLY A 137 -21.39 -7.47 18.02
CA GLY A 137 -22.11 -6.45 18.78
C GLY A 137 -21.27 -5.66 19.80
N ASP A 138 -20.05 -6.11 20.12
CA ASP A 138 -19.18 -5.40 21.06
C ASP A 138 -18.59 -4.13 20.43
N ASP A 139 -18.50 -3.08 21.23
CA ASP A 139 -17.87 -1.83 20.85
C ASP A 139 -16.35 -1.91 20.99
N ALA A 140 -15.63 -1.42 19.97
CA ALA A 140 -14.18 -1.35 20.03
C ALA A 140 -13.71 -0.31 21.06
N PRO A 141 -12.62 -0.55 21.79
CA PRO A 141 -12.07 0.40 22.72
C PRO A 141 -11.67 1.70 22.01
N PRO A 142 -11.74 2.87 22.68
CA PRO A 142 -11.48 4.17 22.05
C PRO A 142 -10.14 4.24 21.31
N LYS A 143 -9.09 3.63 21.87
CA LYS A 143 -7.76 3.58 21.24
C LYS A 143 -7.77 2.85 19.89
N ALA A 144 -8.56 1.78 19.75
CA ALA A 144 -8.69 1.07 18.49
C ALA A 144 -9.42 1.90 17.42
N LYS A 145 -10.42 2.68 17.83
CA LYS A 145 -11.16 3.61 16.95
C LYS A 145 -10.25 4.71 16.40
N TYR A 146 -9.32 5.23 17.22
CA TYR A 146 -8.35 6.24 16.77
C TYR A 146 -7.33 5.71 15.77
N ILE A 147 -6.98 4.43 15.81
CA ILE A 147 -6.05 3.82 14.84
C ILE A 147 -6.77 3.56 13.52
N ALA A 148 -8.08 3.27 13.57
CA ALA A 148 -8.90 3.00 12.39
C ALA A 148 -9.41 4.27 11.67
N ALA A 149 -9.31 5.44 12.30
CA ALA A 149 -9.77 6.73 11.76
C ALA A 149 -8.68 7.48 11.00
#